data_04cfb3277b40429d5f808a3243b403b3
#
_entry.id   04cfb3277b40429d5f808a3243b403b3
#
_cell.length_a   1.000
_cell.length_b   1.000
_cell.length_c   1.000
_cell.angle_alpha   90.00
_cell.angle_beta   90.00
_cell.angle_gamma   90.00
#
_symmetry.space_group_name_H-M   'P 1'
#
loop_
_entity.id
_entity.type
_entity.pdbx_description
1 polymer ?
#
loop_
_entity_poly.entity_id
_entity_poly.type
_entity_poly.pdbx_seq_one_letter_code
_entity_poly.pdbx_strand_id
1 'polypeptide(L)'
;MKTAIIVLACLCFLPYVMAFVASYFRKKQLGKFDNQNPRAQYAQLQGPGARAVAAQQNAWEAVAIYSAALLAVAASGVAVVYLA
;
A
#
# COMPACT_ATOMS: atom_id res chain seq x y z
N MET A 1 -19.70 -0.57 10.93
CA MET A 1 -19.10 -0.15 9.65
C MET A 1 -18.15 1.05 9.79
N LYS A 2 -18.46 1.95 10.72
CA LYS A 2 -17.66 3.16 10.93
C LYS A 2 -16.19 2.84 11.22
N THR A 3 -15.92 1.92 12.16
CA THR A 3 -14.57 1.52 12.52
C THR A 3 -13.86 0.87 11.33
N ALA A 4 -14.57 0.03 10.56
CA ALA A 4 -14.01 -0.61 9.38
C ALA A 4 -13.62 0.40 8.30
N ILE A 5 -14.40 1.45 8.11
CA ILE A 5 -14.09 2.53 7.16
C ILE A 5 -12.87 3.31 7.61
N ILE A 6 -12.76 3.59 8.91
CA ILE A 6 -11.59 4.28 9.47
C ILE A 6 -10.32 3.44 9.27
N VAL A 7 -10.40 2.14 9.52
CA VAL A 7 -9.28 1.23 9.28
C VAL A 7 -8.89 1.22 7.81
N LEU A 8 -9.86 1.19 6.90
CA LEU A 8 -9.60 1.25 5.47
C LEU A 8 -8.89 2.55 5.08
N ALA A 9 -9.35 3.69 5.61
CA ALA A 9 -8.69 4.96 5.36
C ALA A 9 -7.24 4.96 5.83
N CYS A 10 -6.97 4.41 7.01
CA CYS A 10 -5.60 4.28 7.53
C CYS A 10 -4.75 3.35 6.64
N LEU A 11 -5.31 2.23 6.19
CA LEU A 11 -4.61 1.31 5.30
C LEU A 11 -4.25 1.96 3.97
N CYS A 12 -5.09 2.86 3.46
CA CYS A 12 -4.82 3.57 2.22
C CYS A 12 -3.62 4.51 2.32
N PHE A 13 -3.26 4.97 3.51
CA PHE A 13 -2.06 5.77 3.72
C PHE A 13 -0.77 4.95 3.62
N LEU A 14 -0.82 3.69 3.99
CA LEU A 14 0.37 2.86 4.09
C LEU A 14 1.16 2.77 2.77
N PRO A 15 0.52 2.53 1.60
CA PRO A 15 1.27 2.48 0.34
C PRO A 15 1.99 3.79 0.04
N TYR A 16 1.39 4.93 0.39
CA TYR A 16 2.03 6.23 0.16
C TYR A 16 3.22 6.45 1.08
N VAL A 17 3.11 6.05 2.35
CA VAL A 17 4.25 6.09 3.28
C VAL A 17 5.39 5.23 2.73
N MET A 18 5.10 4.02 2.29
CA MET A 18 6.12 3.14 1.73
C MET A 18 6.67 3.67 0.40
N ALA A 19 5.86 4.40 -0.37
CA ALA A 19 6.33 5.06 -1.59
C ALA A 19 7.37 6.14 -1.27
N PHE A 20 7.18 6.91 -0.22
CA PHE A 20 8.19 7.87 0.25
C PHE A 20 9.47 7.17 0.66
N VAL A 21 9.38 6.09 1.41
CA VAL A 21 10.55 5.32 1.83
C VAL A 21 11.26 4.75 0.59
N ALA A 22 10.53 4.17 -0.34
CA ALA A 22 11.12 3.65 -1.59
C ALA A 22 11.77 4.76 -2.40
N SER A 23 11.15 5.93 -2.47
CA SER A 23 11.70 7.10 -3.18
C SER A 23 13.01 7.58 -2.55
N TYR A 24 13.09 7.56 -1.22
CA TYR A 24 14.33 7.87 -0.52
C TYR A 24 15.46 6.95 -0.98
N PHE A 25 15.20 5.64 -1.07
CA PHE A 25 16.21 4.68 -1.53
C PHE A 25 16.51 4.81 -3.02
N ARG A 26 15.51 5.18 -3.85
CA ARG A 26 15.76 5.51 -5.25
C ARG A 26 16.80 6.63 -5.37
N LYS A 27 16.60 7.71 -4.62
CA LYS A 27 17.52 8.83 -4.63
C LYS A 27 18.89 8.42 -4.08
N LYS A 28 18.92 7.67 -2.98
CA LYS A 28 20.16 7.28 -2.31
C LYS A 28 20.97 6.29 -3.13
N GLN A 29 20.33 5.28 -3.72
CA GLN A 29 21.00 4.18 -4.40
C GLN A 29 21.27 4.48 -5.88
N LEU A 30 20.34 5.17 -6.55
CA LEU A 30 20.42 5.42 -7.98
C LEU A 30 20.83 6.86 -8.33
N GLY A 31 20.80 7.76 -7.35
CA GLY A 31 21.23 9.13 -7.49
C GLY A 31 20.25 10.07 -8.16
N LYS A 32 19.21 9.56 -8.81
CA LYS A 32 18.22 10.38 -9.52
C LYS A 32 16.87 9.68 -9.58
N PHE A 33 15.83 10.48 -9.85
CA PHE A 33 14.49 9.94 -10.12
C PHE A 33 14.27 9.86 -11.63
N ASP A 34 13.80 8.70 -12.08
CA ASP A 34 13.30 8.52 -13.43
C ASP A 34 11.79 8.26 -13.33
N ASN A 35 11.02 9.36 -13.37
CA ASN A 35 9.57 9.27 -13.20
C ASN A 35 8.86 8.70 -14.43
N GLN A 36 9.57 8.54 -15.56
CA GLN A 36 9.02 7.88 -16.74
C GLN A 36 9.11 6.35 -16.62
N ASN A 37 10.09 5.86 -15.83
CA ASN A 37 10.32 4.43 -15.67
C ASN A 37 10.49 4.06 -14.19
N PRO A 38 9.49 4.34 -13.32
CA PRO A 38 9.64 4.10 -11.88
C PRO A 38 9.81 2.62 -11.54
N ARG A 39 9.15 1.73 -12.28
CA ARG A 39 9.27 0.28 -12.04
C ARG A 39 10.67 -0.24 -12.35
N ALA A 40 11.29 0.29 -13.40
CA ALA A 40 12.66 -0.07 -13.75
C ALA A 40 13.61 0.36 -12.65
N GLN A 41 13.42 1.55 -12.07
CA GLN A 41 14.23 2.00 -10.94
C GLN A 41 14.01 1.15 -9.70
N TYR A 42 12.76 0.82 -9.37
CA TYR A 42 12.47 -0.04 -8.22
C TYR A 42 13.12 -1.42 -8.35
N ALA A 43 13.17 -1.96 -9.56
CA ALA A 43 13.80 -3.25 -9.81
C ALA A 43 15.31 -3.22 -9.58
N GLN A 44 15.94 -2.05 -9.63
CA GLN A 44 17.38 -1.89 -9.41
C GLN A 44 17.73 -1.71 -7.93
N LEU A 45 16.74 -1.47 -7.07
CA LEU A 45 17.00 -1.27 -5.64
C LEU A 45 17.38 -2.59 -4.98
N GLN A 46 18.27 -2.50 -3.99
CA GLN A 46 18.78 -3.65 -3.26
C GLN A 46 18.67 -3.42 -1.76
N GLY A 47 18.69 -4.51 -0.98
CA GLY A 47 18.68 -4.45 0.47
C GLY A 47 17.46 -3.69 1.00
N PRO A 48 17.67 -2.63 1.80
CA PRO A 48 16.55 -1.87 2.39
C PRO A 48 15.62 -1.25 1.35
N GLY A 49 16.16 -0.81 0.20
CA GLY A 49 15.35 -0.27 -0.88
C GLY A 49 14.41 -1.30 -1.48
N ALA A 50 14.93 -2.50 -1.74
CA ALA A 50 14.12 -3.60 -2.24
C ALA A 50 13.03 -4.00 -1.24
N ARG A 51 13.35 -4.01 0.05
CA ARG A 51 12.37 -4.30 1.10
C ARG A 51 11.28 -3.22 1.18
N ALA A 52 11.64 -1.96 0.98
CA ALA A 52 10.68 -0.87 0.97
C ALA A 52 9.69 -1.01 -0.20
N VAL A 53 10.17 -1.39 -1.38
CA VAL A 53 9.31 -1.64 -2.55
C VAL A 53 8.38 -2.83 -2.28
N ALA A 54 8.90 -3.91 -1.70
CA ALA A 54 8.09 -5.07 -1.35
C ALA A 54 7.01 -4.72 -0.34
N ALA A 55 7.35 -3.91 0.67
CA ALA A 55 6.38 -3.44 1.67
C ALA A 55 5.31 -2.56 1.04
N GLN A 56 5.65 -1.72 0.06
CA GLN A 56 4.68 -0.92 -0.68
C GLN A 56 3.70 -1.81 -1.44
N GLN A 57 4.21 -2.81 -2.13
CA GLN A 57 3.36 -3.77 -2.86
C GLN A 57 2.44 -4.53 -1.93
N ASN A 58 2.97 -5.01 -0.80
CA ASN A 58 2.17 -5.70 0.21
C ASN A 58 1.08 -4.79 0.80
N ALA A 59 1.39 -3.50 0.99
CA ALA A 59 0.41 -2.54 1.48
C ALA A 59 -0.74 -2.35 0.48
N TRP A 60 -0.45 -2.26 -0.82
CA TRP A 60 -1.49 -2.19 -1.85
C TRP A 60 -2.34 -3.46 -1.89
N GLU A 61 -1.72 -4.62 -1.74
CA GLU A 61 -2.45 -5.89 -1.68
C GLU A 61 -3.37 -5.94 -0.47
N ALA A 62 -2.92 -5.47 0.69
CA ALA A 62 -3.74 -5.40 1.89
C ALA A 62 -4.95 -4.49 1.70
N VAL A 63 -4.78 -3.34 1.06
CA VAL A 63 -5.88 -2.43 0.74
C VAL A 63 -6.89 -3.12 -0.17
N ALA A 64 -6.42 -3.81 -1.21
CA ALA A 64 -7.28 -4.48 -2.16
C ALA A 64 -8.10 -5.59 -1.48
N ILE A 65 -7.45 -6.43 -0.68
CA ILE A 65 -8.09 -7.55 0.01
C ILE A 65 -9.10 -7.04 1.03
N TYR A 66 -8.72 -6.05 1.83
CA TYR A 66 -9.60 -5.47 2.85
C TYR A 66 -10.82 -4.83 2.20
N SER A 67 -10.63 -4.07 1.12
CA SER A 67 -11.71 -3.41 0.38
C SER A 67 -12.68 -4.42 -0.21
N ALA A 68 -12.17 -5.49 -0.80
CA ALA A 68 -12.99 -6.54 -1.39
C ALA A 68 -13.82 -7.26 -0.31
N ALA A 69 -13.22 -7.59 0.83
CA ALA A 69 -13.91 -8.23 1.94
C ALA A 69 -14.99 -7.32 2.52
N LEU A 70 -14.68 -6.04 2.70
CA LEU A 70 -15.64 -5.06 3.23
C LEU A 70 -16.83 -4.88 2.29
N LEU A 71 -16.56 -4.80 0.99
CA LEU A 71 -17.59 -4.68 -0.03
C LEU A 71 -18.49 -5.92 -0.06
N ALA A 72 -17.90 -7.10 0.03
CA ALA A 72 -18.66 -8.36 0.05
C ALA A 72 -19.60 -8.43 1.25
N VAL A 73 -19.11 -8.04 2.44
CA VAL A 73 -19.94 -8.01 3.65
C VAL A 73 -21.07 -7.00 3.51
N ALA A 74 -20.77 -5.79 3.03
CA ALA A 74 -21.77 -4.75 2.84
C ALA A 74 -22.84 -5.17 1.83
N ALA A 75 -22.43 -5.79 0.73
CA ALA A 75 -23.33 -6.24 -0.32
C ALA A 75 -24.21 -7.43 0.13
N SER A 76 -23.69 -8.28 1.01
CA SER A 76 -24.41 -9.45 1.51
C SER A 76 -25.46 -9.13 2.58
N GLY A 77 -25.41 -7.91 3.15
CA GLY A 77 -26.30 -7.53 4.25
C GLY A 77 -26.01 -8.20 5.56
N VAL A 78 -24.87 -8.88 5.69
CA VAL A 78 -24.46 -9.49 6.95
C VAL A 78 -24.25 -8.41 8.01
N ALA A 79 -24.53 -8.74 9.26
CA ALA A 79 -24.61 -7.82 10.38
C ALA A 79 -23.42 -6.85 10.46
N VAL A 80 -23.64 -5.65 9.98
CA VAL A 80 -22.67 -4.54 9.98
C VAL A 80 -22.21 -4.21 11.40
N VAL A 81 -23.04 -4.50 12.38
CA VAL A 81 -22.74 -4.24 13.79
C VAL A 81 -21.44 -4.92 14.25
N TYR A 82 -21.06 -6.03 13.65
CA TYR A 82 -19.82 -6.73 13.98
C TYR A 82 -18.59 -6.04 13.39
N LEU A 83 -18.79 -5.06 12.50
CA LEU A 83 -17.70 -4.32 11.86
C LEU A 83 -17.50 -2.93 12.47
N ALA A 84 -18.45 -2.52 13.29
CA ALA A 84 -18.43 -1.18 13.86
C ALA A 84 -17.36 -0.95 14.92
#